data_509cb340741bdedc727e5b5969957242
#
_entry.id   509cb340741bdedc727e5b5969957242
#
_cell.length_a   1.000
_cell.length_b   1.000
_cell.length_c   1.000
_cell.angle_alpha   90.00
_cell.angle_beta   90.00
_cell.angle_gamma   90.00
#
_symmetry.space_group_name_H-M   'P 1'
#
loop_
_entity.id
_entity.type
_entity.pdbx_description
1 polymer ?
#
loop_
_entity_poly.entity_id
_entity_poly.type
_entity_poly.pdbx_seq_one_letter_code
_entity_poly.pdbx_strand_id
1 'polypeptide(L)'
;MQMDKDGLVLITGAGGFIGGHLVRDLRECGFQHLRAVDIKPLHEWYQRFDDIENVQADMTLREAAYDATKGARYVFNLAADMGGMGFIENNKASCMLSVLTSTHVLMGAKEQGDCERFFYSSSACVYAAGKQ
;
A
#
# COMPACT_ATOMS: atom_id res chain seq x y z
N MET A 1 -11.57 -13.17 -12.51
CA MET A 1 -10.13 -13.43 -12.37
C MET A 1 -9.81 -13.76 -10.93
N GLN A 2 -9.25 -14.93 -10.68
CA GLN A 2 -8.93 -15.36 -9.33
C GLN A 2 -7.48 -15.08 -8.98
N MET A 3 -7.29 -14.64 -7.74
CA MET A 3 -5.97 -14.52 -7.15
C MET A 3 -5.62 -15.83 -6.45
N ASP A 4 -4.37 -16.23 -6.55
CA ASP A 4 -3.85 -17.39 -5.84
C ASP A 4 -3.71 -17.06 -4.35
N LYS A 5 -4.45 -17.74 -3.49
CA LYS A 5 -4.44 -17.51 -2.05
C LYS A 5 -3.15 -17.95 -1.37
N ASP A 6 -2.31 -18.70 -2.04
CA ASP A 6 -0.98 -19.06 -1.55
C ASP A 6 0.08 -18.04 -1.93
N GLY A 7 -0.23 -17.08 -2.82
CA GLY A 7 0.67 -16.01 -3.18
C GLY A 7 0.78 -14.95 -2.09
N LEU A 8 1.97 -14.41 -1.91
CA LEU A 8 2.19 -13.33 -0.96
C LEU A 8 1.52 -12.04 -1.45
N VAL A 9 0.73 -11.43 -0.57
CA VAL A 9 0.08 -10.15 -0.83
C VAL A 9 0.73 -9.09 0.05
N LEU A 10 1.24 -8.05 -0.58
CA LEU A 10 1.74 -6.86 0.11
C LEU A 10 0.65 -5.80 0.15
N ILE A 11 0.39 -5.28 1.34
CA ILE A 11 -0.51 -4.15 1.54
C ILE A 11 0.30 -3.02 2.19
N THR A 12 0.56 -1.95 1.46
CA THR A 12 1.16 -0.74 2.02
C THR A 12 0.05 0.18 2.53
N GLY A 13 0.35 1.00 3.52
CA GLY A 13 -0.68 1.80 4.17
C GLY A 13 -1.61 0.95 5.03
N ALA A 14 -1.14 -0.21 5.47
CA ALA A 14 -1.95 -1.18 6.20
C ALA A 14 -2.36 -0.71 7.61
N GLY A 15 -1.65 0.27 8.16
CA GLY A 15 -2.00 0.84 9.46
C GLY A 15 -3.15 1.85 9.41
N GLY A 16 -3.61 2.23 8.20
CA GLY A 16 -4.73 3.12 8.02
C GLY A 16 -6.08 2.42 8.06
N PHE A 17 -7.15 3.20 7.93
CA PHE A 17 -8.52 2.67 7.99
C PHE A 17 -8.79 1.70 6.84
N ILE A 18 -8.57 2.13 5.60
CA ILE A 18 -8.84 1.29 4.42
C ILE A 18 -7.90 0.09 4.40
N GLY A 19 -6.62 0.32 4.62
CA GLY A 19 -5.62 -0.76 4.62
C GLY A 19 -5.90 -1.84 5.65
N GLY A 20 -6.27 -1.44 6.87
CA GLY A 20 -6.61 -2.38 7.93
C GLY A 20 -7.82 -3.24 7.59
N HIS A 21 -8.86 -2.64 7.03
CA HIS A 21 -10.05 -3.38 6.58
C HIS A 21 -9.73 -4.33 5.42
N LEU A 22 -8.89 -3.91 4.48
CA LEU A 22 -8.47 -4.78 3.39
C LEU A 22 -7.71 -6.00 3.89
N VAL A 23 -6.79 -5.80 4.83
CA VAL A 23 -6.05 -6.91 5.44
C VAL A 23 -7.01 -7.89 6.10
N ARG A 24 -7.98 -7.39 6.86
CA ARG A 24 -9.00 -8.25 7.48
C ARG A 24 -9.76 -9.06 6.46
N ASP A 25 -10.23 -8.41 5.40
CA ASP A 25 -11.02 -9.09 4.37
C ASP A 25 -10.21 -10.16 3.65
N LEU A 26 -8.95 -9.87 3.33
CA LEU A 26 -8.07 -10.85 2.71
C LEU A 26 -7.83 -12.07 3.62
N ARG A 27 -7.64 -11.84 4.92
CA ARG A 27 -7.52 -12.95 5.89
C ARG A 27 -8.79 -13.81 5.90
N GLU A 28 -9.95 -13.17 5.97
CA GLU A 28 -11.24 -13.87 5.99
C GLU A 28 -11.50 -14.62 4.69
N CYS A 29 -10.98 -14.14 3.57
CA CYS A 29 -11.07 -14.82 2.27
C CYS A 29 -10.10 -15.99 2.13
N GLY A 30 -9.22 -16.21 3.08
CA GLY A 30 -8.32 -17.36 3.09
C GLY A 30 -6.92 -17.11 2.55
N PHE A 31 -6.52 -15.86 2.34
CA PHE A 31 -5.14 -15.54 1.98
C PHE A 31 -4.25 -15.79 3.19
N GLN A 32 -3.24 -16.66 3.00
CA GLN A 32 -2.41 -17.13 4.11
C GLN A 32 -1.12 -16.32 4.28
N HIS A 33 -0.67 -15.66 3.22
CA HIS A 33 0.59 -14.94 3.21
C HIS A 33 0.33 -13.46 2.95
N LEU A 34 0.21 -12.70 4.04
CA LEU A 34 -0.04 -11.26 3.98
C LEU A 34 1.12 -10.53 4.64
N ARG A 35 1.62 -9.51 3.96
CA ARG A 35 2.61 -8.59 4.51
C ARG A 35 1.99 -7.20 4.58
N ALA A 36 1.73 -6.75 5.80
CA ALA A 36 1.14 -5.44 6.08
C ALA A 36 2.25 -4.46 6.45
N VAL A 37 2.32 -3.35 5.75
CA VAL A 37 3.40 -2.36 5.91
C VAL A 37 2.81 -0.97 6.09
N ASP A 38 3.32 -0.23 7.07
CA ASP A 38 2.99 1.17 7.27
C ASP A 38 4.17 1.89 7.93
N ILE A 39 4.26 3.19 7.73
CA ILE A 39 5.25 4.03 8.38
C ILE A 39 4.95 4.23 9.87
N LYS A 40 3.68 4.13 10.25
CA LYS A 40 3.25 4.31 11.64
C LYS A 40 3.81 3.22 12.54
N PRO A 41 4.15 3.56 13.80
CA PRO A 41 4.43 2.53 14.79
C PRO A 41 3.28 1.53 14.90
N LEU A 42 3.59 0.27 15.12
CA LEU A 42 2.60 -0.81 15.09
C LEU A 42 1.43 -0.59 16.07
N HIS A 43 1.71 0.02 17.23
CA HIS A 43 0.68 0.27 18.25
C HIS A 43 -0.31 1.39 17.85
N GLU A 44 0.00 2.15 16.79
CA GLU A 44 -0.87 3.23 16.27
C GLU A 44 -1.73 2.78 15.09
N TRP A 45 -1.58 1.53 14.65
CA TRP A 45 -2.37 1.03 13.53
C TRP A 45 -3.85 0.91 13.93
N TYR A 46 -4.72 1.28 13.00
CA TYR A 46 -6.18 1.21 13.20
C TYR A 46 -6.63 -0.20 13.58
N GLN A 47 -6.11 -1.21 12.89
CA GLN A 47 -6.22 -2.61 13.29
C GLN A 47 -4.96 -3.36 12.87
N ARG A 48 -4.58 -4.35 13.65
CA ARG A 48 -3.39 -5.16 13.41
C ARG A 48 -3.69 -6.61 13.75
N PHE A 49 -3.18 -7.51 12.94
CA PHE A 49 -3.40 -8.95 13.09
C PHE A 49 -2.05 -9.64 13.34
N ASP A 50 -1.92 -10.28 14.49
CA ASP A 50 -0.64 -10.86 14.92
C ASP A 50 -0.26 -12.15 14.20
N ASP A 51 -1.18 -12.74 13.44
CA ASP A 51 -0.95 -13.96 12.67
C ASP A 51 -0.43 -13.70 11.25
N ILE A 52 -0.14 -12.46 10.91
CA ILE A 52 0.45 -12.08 9.62
C ILE A 52 1.73 -11.28 9.85
N GLU A 53 2.49 -11.07 8.78
CA GLU A 53 3.69 -10.24 8.83
C GLU A 53 3.31 -8.76 8.91
N ASN A 54 3.72 -8.07 9.98
CA ASN A 54 3.49 -6.65 10.17
C ASN A 54 4.84 -5.93 10.22
N VAL A 55 5.04 -4.97 9.35
CA VAL A 55 6.32 -4.28 9.19
C VAL A 55 6.12 -2.76 9.30
N GLN A 56 6.88 -2.14 10.18
CA GLN A 56 6.99 -0.68 10.21
C GLN A 56 8.12 -0.28 9.26
N ALA A 57 7.80 0.41 8.18
CA ALA A 57 8.79 0.82 7.19
C ALA A 57 8.31 2.04 6.41
N ASP A 58 9.27 2.85 5.99
CA ASP A 58 9.04 4.07 5.23
C ASP A 58 9.30 3.81 3.75
N MET A 59 8.24 3.76 2.96
CA MET A 59 8.32 3.47 1.52
C MET A 59 8.85 4.66 0.69
N THR A 60 9.11 5.80 1.30
CA THR A 60 9.90 6.86 0.63
C THR A 60 11.36 6.47 0.50
N LEU A 61 11.80 5.47 1.26
CA LEU A 61 13.15 4.91 1.18
C LEU A 61 13.15 3.76 0.18
N ARG A 62 13.98 3.88 -0.85
CA ARG A 62 14.04 2.90 -1.93
C ARG A 62 14.31 1.48 -1.41
N GLU A 63 15.28 1.34 -0.51
CA GLU A 63 15.64 0.02 0.04
C GLU A 63 14.49 -0.62 0.81
N ALA A 64 13.77 0.17 1.61
CA ALA A 64 12.62 -0.32 2.36
C ALA A 64 11.51 -0.80 1.43
N ALA A 65 11.24 -0.07 0.35
CA ALA A 65 10.24 -0.45 -0.64
C ALA A 65 10.65 -1.74 -1.37
N TYR A 66 11.92 -1.87 -1.71
CA TYR A 66 12.42 -3.07 -2.37
C TYR A 66 12.36 -4.28 -1.44
N ASP A 67 12.69 -4.12 -0.17
CA ASP A 67 12.56 -5.19 0.82
C ASP A 67 11.10 -5.60 1.02
N ALA A 68 10.20 -4.63 1.08
CA ALA A 68 8.78 -4.91 1.26
C ALA A 68 8.16 -5.68 0.10
N THR A 69 8.63 -5.42 -1.12
CA THR A 69 8.09 -6.05 -2.33
C THR A 69 8.67 -7.43 -2.63
N LYS A 70 9.70 -7.87 -1.89
CA LYS A 70 10.31 -9.19 -2.11
C LYS A 70 9.28 -10.31 -2.02
N GLY A 71 9.17 -11.08 -3.08
CA GLY A 71 8.28 -12.23 -3.15
C GLY A 71 6.79 -11.87 -3.28
N ALA A 72 6.45 -10.60 -3.31
CA ALA A 72 5.06 -10.18 -3.40
C ALA A 72 4.49 -10.48 -4.79
N ARG A 73 3.46 -11.31 -4.83
CA ARG A 73 2.76 -11.66 -6.07
C ARG A 73 1.67 -10.64 -6.39
N TYR A 74 1.04 -10.11 -5.35
CA TYR A 74 0.01 -9.08 -5.47
C TYR A 74 0.38 -7.92 -4.56
N VAL A 75 0.24 -6.70 -5.06
CA VAL A 75 0.55 -5.49 -4.30
C VAL A 75 -0.66 -4.57 -4.30
N PHE A 76 -1.11 -4.21 -3.10
CA PHE A 76 -2.10 -3.15 -2.90
C PHE A 76 -1.37 -1.95 -2.30
N ASN A 77 -1.12 -0.95 -3.13
CA ASN A 77 -0.40 0.25 -2.69
C ASN A 77 -1.40 1.31 -2.23
N LEU A 78 -1.60 1.37 -0.91
CA LEU A 78 -2.50 2.32 -0.26
C LEU A 78 -1.75 3.36 0.56
N ALA A 79 -0.42 3.28 0.60
CA ALA A 79 0.40 4.22 1.36
C ALA A 79 0.41 5.58 0.67
N ALA A 80 -0.14 6.58 1.33
CA ALA A 80 -0.14 7.95 0.85
C ALA A 80 -0.55 8.88 1.99
N ASP A 81 -0.08 10.12 1.94
CA ASP A 81 -0.67 11.19 2.72
C ASP A 81 -1.90 11.67 1.97
N MET A 82 -3.06 11.36 2.50
CA MET A 82 -4.34 11.65 1.84
C MET A 82 -5.16 12.64 2.64
N GLY A 83 -5.79 13.54 1.92
CA GLY A 83 -6.74 14.50 2.44
C GLY A 83 -7.67 15.00 1.34
N GLY A 84 -8.61 15.85 1.67
CA GLY A 84 -9.44 16.50 0.67
C GLY A 84 -8.66 17.51 -0.16
N MET A 85 -9.34 18.17 -1.10
CA MET A 85 -8.69 19.16 -1.98
C MET A 85 -7.92 20.24 -1.22
N GLY A 86 -8.47 20.71 -0.10
CA GLY A 86 -7.80 21.72 0.72
C GLY A 86 -6.47 21.22 1.27
N PHE A 87 -6.40 19.95 1.69
CA PHE A 87 -5.14 19.33 2.13
C PHE A 87 -4.14 19.28 0.98
N ILE A 88 -4.57 18.82 -0.20
CA ILE A 88 -3.70 18.69 -1.38
C ILE A 88 -3.12 20.05 -1.78
N GLU A 89 -3.95 21.09 -1.80
CA GLU A 89 -3.51 22.44 -2.17
C GLU A 89 -2.49 23.02 -1.20
N ASN A 90 -2.63 22.73 0.10
CA ASN A 90 -1.80 23.31 1.15
C ASN A 90 -0.62 22.42 1.59
N ASN A 91 -0.55 21.18 1.08
CA ASN A 91 0.47 20.20 1.50
C ASN A 91 1.14 19.55 0.28
N LYS A 92 1.58 20.36 -0.67
CA LYS A 92 2.16 19.88 -1.92
C LYS A 92 3.39 19.00 -1.72
N ALA A 93 4.24 19.36 -0.75
CA ALA A 93 5.43 18.56 -0.45
C ALA A 93 5.05 17.14 0.01
N SER A 94 4.08 17.02 0.90
CA SER A 94 3.58 15.71 1.35
C SER A 94 2.99 14.90 0.20
N CYS A 95 2.27 15.56 -0.71
CA CYS A 95 1.73 14.91 -1.90
C CYS A 95 2.84 14.40 -2.82
N MET A 96 3.94 15.14 -2.95
CA MET A 96 5.10 14.68 -3.71
C MET A 96 5.76 13.46 -3.08
N LEU A 97 5.82 13.39 -1.74
CA LEU A 97 6.31 12.20 -1.04
C LEU A 97 5.43 10.98 -1.31
N SER A 98 4.12 11.18 -1.45
CA SER A 98 3.21 10.09 -1.84
C SER A 98 3.51 9.55 -3.23
N VAL A 99 3.87 10.43 -4.18
CA VAL A 99 4.32 10.04 -5.52
C VAL A 99 5.60 9.22 -5.43
N LEU A 100 6.56 9.67 -4.61
CA LEU A 100 7.82 8.95 -4.41
C LEU A 100 7.58 7.56 -3.82
N THR A 101 6.75 7.46 -2.80
CA THR A 101 6.35 6.18 -2.20
C THR A 101 5.80 5.23 -3.25
N SER A 102 4.82 5.68 -4.03
CA SER A 102 4.19 4.87 -5.06
C SER A 102 5.18 4.44 -6.13
N THR A 103 6.07 5.33 -6.53
CA THR A 103 7.11 5.04 -7.52
C THR A 103 8.05 3.96 -7.01
N HIS A 104 8.54 4.08 -5.77
CA HIS A 104 9.44 3.09 -5.19
C HIS A 104 8.80 1.72 -5.07
N VAL A 105 7.56 1.66 -4.60
CA VAL A 105 6.85 0.38 -4.45
C VAL A 105 6.62 -0.26 -5.82
N LEU A 106 6.21 0.52 -6.81
CA LEU A 106 6.02 0.01 -8.18
C LEU A 106 7.32 -0.51 -8.78
N MET A 107 8.41 0.25 -8.63
CA MET A 107 9.71 -0.16 -9.16
C MET A 107 10.22 -1.41 -8.46
N GLY A 108 10.06 -1.50 -7.13
CA GLY A 108 10.42 -2.68 -6.39
C GLY A 108 9.63 -3.90 -6.85
N ALA A 109 8.33 -3.77 -7.00
CA ALA A 109 7.47 -4.85 -7.49
C ALA A 109 7.90 -5.32 -8.88
N LYS A 110 8.21 -4.37 -9.77
CA LYS A 110 8.65 -4.69 -11.14
C LYS A 110 9.99 -5.42 -11.14
N GLU A 111 10.96 -4.91 -10.40
CA GLU A 111 12.33 -5.45 -10.42
C GLU A 111 12.46 -6.79 -9.72
N GLN A 112 11.60 -7.08 -8.72
CA GLN A 112 11.59 -8.40 -8.08
C GLN A 112 11.13 -9.52 -9.02
N GLY A 113 10.32 -9.20 -10.02
CA GLY A 113 9.90 -10.15 -11.05
C GLY A 113 8.77 -11.08 -10.65
N ASP A 114 8.33 -11.08 -9.39
CA ASP A 114 7.28 -11.99 -8.90
C ASP A 114 5.88 -11.39 -8.94
N CYS A 115 5.79 -10.08 -9.13
CA CYS A 115 4.51 -9.38 -9.06
C CYS A 115 3.67 -9.62 -10.32
N GLU A 116 2.49 -10.21 -10.13
CA GLU A 116 1.52 -10.41 -11.21
C GLU A 116 0.55 -9.25 -11.33
N ARG A 117 0.23 -8.60 -10.21
CA ARG A 117 -0.73 -7.51 -10.17
C ARG A 117 -0.35 -6.46 -9.17
N PHE A 118 -0.50 -5.25 -9.62
CA PHE A 118 -0.25 -4.06 -8.80
C PHE A 118 -1.50 -3.20 -8.81
N PHE A 119 -2.11 -3.03 -7.63
CA PHE A 119 -3.25 -2.14 -7.45
C PHE A 119 -2.75 -0.79 -6.97
N TYR A 120 -3.13 0.25 -7.68
CA TYR A 120 -2.85 1.64 -7.31
C TYR A 120 -4.14 2.37 -6.98
N SER A 121 -4.21 2.92 -5.77
CA SER A 121 -5.36 3.71 -5.34
C SER A 121 -5.24 5.11 -5.93
N SER A 122 -5.97 5.36 -7.01
CA SER A 122 -6.00 6.64 -7.68
C SER A 122 -7.05 7.57 -7.05
N SER A 123 -7.29 8.71 -7.67
CA SER A 123 -8.22 9.70 -7.17
C SER A 123 -9.09 10.24 -8.31
N ALA A 124 -10.34 10.59 -8.01
CA ALA A 124 -11.20 11.30 -8.92
C ALA A 124 -10.61 12.67 -9.32
N CYS A 125 -9.71 13.21 -8.50
CA CYS A 125 -9.04 14.49 -8.77
C CYS A 125 -8.10 14.46 -9.96
N VAL A 126 -7.79 13.28 -10.54
CA VAL A 126 -6.99 13.19 -11.77
C VAL A 126 -7.80 13.59 -13.00
N TYR A 127 -9.13 13.60 -12.91
CA TYR A 127 -9.99 14.02 -14.02
C TYR A 127 -10.17 15.54 -14.01
N ALA A 128 -10.30 16.13 -15.18
CA ALA A 128 -10.62 17.54 -15.31
C ALA A 128 -11.97 17.83 -14.64
N ALA A 129 -12.10 19.01 -14.03
CA ALA A 129 -13.30 19.39 -13.27
C ALA A 129 -14.61 19.19 -14.05
N GLY A 130 -14.63 19.49 -15.34
CA GLY A 130 -15.80 19.29 -16.17
C GLY A 130 -16.09 17.85 -16.58
N LYS A 131 -15.25 16.91 -16.18
CA LYS A 131 -15.37 15.48 -16.52
C LYS A 131 -15.66 14.59 -15.31
N GLN A 132 -15.72 15.18 -14.14
CA GLN A 132 -16.00 14.44 -12.91
C GLN A 132 -17.48 14.17 -12.70
#